data_6ac3c250021e1f40e30e9f1c2ac655ee
#
_entry.id   6ac3c250021e1f40e30e9f1c2ac655ee
#
_cell.length_a   1.000
_cell.length_b   1.000
_cell.length_c   1.000
_cell.angle_alpha   90.00
_cell.angle_beta   90.00
_cell.angle_gamma   90.00
#
_symmetry.space_group_name_H-M   'P 1'
#
loop_
_entity.id
_entity.type
_entity.pdbx_description
1 polymer ?
#
loop_
_entity_poly.entity_id
_entity_poly.type
_entity_poly.pdbx_seq_one_letter_code
_entity_poly.pdbx_strand_id
1 'polypeptide(L)'
;TGIKNVRNGRKKGFEINRKLIKGEIIYNSVMSNEIKNTEHEDYKIKDTTILYPLHTYLTDFMNLKFKKSIYYIDSWGTVVYPGQQTMIRDTLNPISLDLSADYTIVYGVDIHGKENNLVIKYDQNRRAGRSWVIPMDNNKFVMFPSTCKYYITKNLSNTLNTYLGFTFNYTE
;
A
#
# COMPACT_ATOMS: atom_id res chain seq x y z
N THR A 1 14.57 2.27 0.22
CA THR A 1 14.26 1.83 1.57
C THR A 1 13.72 2.95 2.44
N GLY A 2 12.47 3.27 2.36
CA GLY A 2 11.93 4.34 3.17
C GLY A 2 10.76 3.90 4.00
N ILE A 3 11.01 3.42 5.23
CA ILE A 3 9.94 3.30 6.21
C ILE A 3 9.72 4.69 6.78
N LYS A 4 8.54 5.25 6.57
CA LYS A 4 8.20 6.57 7.06
C LYS A 4 6.93 6.51 7.89
N ASN A 5 7.05 7.07 9.06
CA ASN A 5 5.93 7.22 9.96
C ASN A 5 5.35 8.63 9.80
N VAL A 6 4.11 8.71 9.40
CA VAL A 6 3.43 9.97 9.07
C VAL A 6 2.75 10.59 10.29
N ARG A 7 3.21 10.30 11.49
CA ARG A 7 2.55 10.74 12.72
C ARG A 7 2.73 12.23 13.05
N ASN A 8 3.56 12.95 12.31
CA ASN A 8 3.91 14.33 12.67
C ASN A 8 3.02 15.37 12.01
N GLY A 9 2.67 16.40 12.77
CA GLY A 9 2.16 17.68 12.32
C GLY A 9 0.81 17.72 11.61
N ARG A 10 0.36 16.63 11.01
CA ARG A 10 -0.89 16.58 10.24
C ARG A 10 -1.79 15.41 10.64
N LYS A 11 -1.65 14.93 11.87
CA LYS A 11 -2.41 13.78 12.37
C LYS A 11 -3.91 13.87 12.11
N LYS A 12 -4.49 15.03 12.34
CA LYS A 12 -5.93 15.24 12.21
C LYS A 12 -6.40 15.12 10.76
N GLY A 13 -5.65 15.69 9.82
CA GLY A 13 -5.92 15.58 8.40
C GLY A 13 -5.81 14.14 7.90
N PHE A 14 -4.79 13.43 8.33
CA PHE A 14 -4.60 12.04 7.95
C PHE A 14 -5.67 11.13 8.55
N GLU A 15 -6.08 11.35 9.80
CA GLU A 15 -7.15 10.55 10.40
C GLU A 15 -8.49 10.71 9.69
N ILE A 16 -8.87 11.91 9.33
CA ILE A 16 -10.09 12.18 8.58
C ILE A 16 -10.01 11.50 7.22
N ASN A 17 -8.89 11.68 6.53
CA ASN A 17 -8.66 11.08 5.23
C ASN A 17 -8.61 9.56 5.31
N ARG A 18 -8.01 9.01 6.36
CA ARG A 18 -7.95 7.57 6.60
C ARG A 18 -9.33 6.94 6.71
N LYS A 19 -10.27 7.60 7.38
CA LYS A 19 -11.66 7.12 7.47
C LYS A 19 -12.35 7.09 6.11
N LEU A 20 -12.14 8.11 5.29
CA LEU A 20 -12.69 8.15 3.93
C LEU A 20 -12.10 7.05 3.06
N ILE A 21 -10.80 6.86 3.12
CA ILE A 21 -10.09 5.80 2.37
C ILE A 21 -10.59 4.44 2.81
N LYS A 22 -10.71 4.19 4.11
CA LYS A 22 -11.26 2.94 4.64
C LYS A 22 -12.65 2.68 4.11
N GLY A 23 -13.52 3.69 4.16
CA GLY A 23 -14.89 3.58 3.66
C GLY A 23 -14.93 3.21 2.18
N GLU A 24 -14.10 3.84 1.37
CA GLU A 24 -14.00 3.55 -0.06
C GLU A 24 -13.50 2.13 -0.33
N ILE A 25 -12.49 1.69 0.40
CA ILE A 25 -11.94 0.33 0.27
C ILE A 25 -13.02 -0.70 0.62
N ILE A 26 -13.70 -0.53 1.73
CA ILE A 26 -14.74 -1.46 2.17
C ILE A 26 -15.92 -1.46 1.20
N TYR A 27 -16.36 -0.29 0.73
CA TYR A 27 -17.41 -0.18 -0.25
C TYR A 27 -17.08 -0.94 -1.53
N ASN A 28 -15.91 -0.74 -2.08
CA ASN A 28 -15.48 -1.42 -3.30
C ASN A 28 -15.33 -2.94 -3.08
N SER A 29 -14.91 -3.33 -1.90
CA SER A 29 -14.83 -4.75 -1.51
C SER A 29 -16.22 -5.41 -1.58
N VAL A 30 -17.22 -4.81 -0.97
CA VAL A 30 -18.59 -5.33 -0.96
C VAL A 30 -19.16 -5.37 -2.38
N MET A 31 -19.02 -4.31 -3.12
CA MET A 31 -19.54 -4.22 -4.50
C MET A 31 -18.87 -5.23 -5.43
N SER A 32 -17.59 -5.47 -5.25
CA SER A 32 -16.86 -6.45 -6.05
C SER A 32 -17.33 -7.88 -5.79
N ASN A 33 -17.60 -8.21 -4.54
CA ASN A 33 -18.12 -9.52 -4.15
C ASN A 33 -19.53 -9.78 -4.68
N GLU A 34 -20.37 -8.74 -4.71
CA GLU A 34 -21.73 -8.85 -5.28
C GLU A 34 -21.71 -9.13 -6.78
N ILE A 35 -20.77 -8.54 -7.51
CA ILE A 35 -20.75 -8.59 -8.95
C ILE A 35 -20.03 -9.81 -9.51
N LYS A 36 -18.94 -10.25 -8.88
CA LYS A 36 -18.01 -11.17 -9.52
C LYS A 36 -17.71 -12.46 -8.77
N ASN A 37 -18.12 -12.59 -7.53
CA ASN A 37 -17.75 -13.73 -6.71
C ASN A 37 -16.25 -14.05 -6.78
N THR A 38 -15.43 -13.00 -6.77
CA THR A 38 -13.97 -13.12 -6.94
C THR A 38 -13.28 -13.06 -5.60
N GLU A 39 -12.25 -13.89 -5.45
CA GLU A 39 -11.39 -13.94 -4.27
C GLU A 39 -10.33 -12.83 -4.25
N HIS A 40 -10.55 -11.74 -4.96
CA HIS A 40 -9.60 -10.63 -4.98
C HIS A 40 -9.64 -9.84 -3.69
N GLU A 41 -8.47 -9.67 -3.10
CA GLU A 41 -8.23 -8.91 -1.89
C GLU A 41 -7.93 -7.44 -2.16
N ASP A 42 -7.62 -7.09 -3.41
CA ASP A 42 -7.29 -5.75 -3.84
C ASP A 42 -8.42 -5.15 -4.67
N TYR A 43 -8.76 -3.91 -4.35
CA TYR A 43 -9.85 -3.19 -4.99
C TYR A 43 -9.37 -1.84 -5.48
N LYS A 44 -9.50 -1.58 -6.77
CA LYS A 44 -9.06 -0.31 -7.36
C LYS A 44 -9.80 0.86 -6.72
N ILE A 45 -9.05 1.88 -6.32
CA ILE A 45 -9.63 3.13 -5.82
C ILE A 45 -10.12 3.94 -7.03
N LYS A 46 -11.42 4.16 -7.10
CA LYS A 46 -12.05 4.89 -8.21
C LYS A 46 -12.01 6.39 -8.00
N ASP A 47 -12.31 6.84 -6.78
CA ASP A 47 -12.26 8.25 -6.42
C ASP A 47 -10.89 8.59 -5.85
N THR A 48 -9.97 8.99 -6.72
CA THR A 48 -8.61 9.34 -6.32
C THR A 48 -8.51 10.66 -5.56
N THR A 49 -9.58 11.46 -5.54
CA THR A 49 -9.57 12.73 -4.81
C THR A 49 -9.45 12.53 -3.30
N ILE A 50 -9.91 11.41 -2.78
CA ILE A 50 -9.78 11.08 -1.37
C ILE A 50 -8.32 10.85 -0.96
N LEU A 51 -7.44 10.58 -1.93
CA LEU A 51 -6.02 10.34 -1.70
C LEU A 51 -5.18 11.62 -1.76
N TYR A 52 -5.77 12.77 -2.10
CA TYR A 52 -5.06 14.03 -2.27
C TYR A 52 -4.16 14.41 -1.10
N PRO A 53 -4.63 14.37 0.16
CA PRO A 53 -3.77 14.72 1.28
C PRO A 53 -2.54 13.81 1.42
N LEU A 54 -2.70 12.52 1.17
CA LEU A 54 -1.60 11.55 1.20
C LEU A 54 -0.63 11.80 0.06
N HIS A 55 -1.14 11.98 -1.15
CA HIS A 55 -0.32 12.26 -2.33
C HIS A 55 0.44 13.57 -2.20
N THR A 56 -0.20 14.62 -1.70
CA THR A 56 0.45 15.91 -1.47
C THR A 56 1.57 15.78 -0.44
N TYR A 57 1.31 15.11 0.66
CA TYR A 57 2.33 14.88 1.68
C TYR A 57 3.54 14.15 1.11
N LEU A 58 3.31 13.08 0.37
CA LEU A 58 4.39 12.27 -0.20
C LEU A 58 5.15 13.03 -1.29
N THR A 59 4.43 13.78 -2.13
CA THR A 59 5.05 14.62 -3.16
C THR A 59 5.99 15.65 -2.53
N ASP A 60 5.53 16.33 -1.49
CA ASP A 60 6.35 17.30 -0.75
C ASP A 60 7.55 16.63 -0.09
N PHE A 61 7.33 15.48 0.52
CA PHE A 61 8.38 14.70 1.15
C PHE A 61 9.48 14.31 0.15
N MET A 62 9.09 13.82 -1.02
CA MET A 62 10.04 13.41 -2.05
C MET A 62 10.81 14.59 -2.62
N ASN A 63 10.16 15.73 -2.81
CA ASN A 63 10.82 16.95 -3.26
C ASN A 63 11.83 17.47 -2.24
N LEU A 64 11.47 17.50 -0.96
CA LEU A 64 12.30 18.05 0.09
C LEU A 64 13.47 17.13 0.46
N LYS A 65 13.22 15.83 0.56
CA LYS A 65 14.22 14.85 1.01
C LYS A 65 15.12 14.35 -0.11
N PHE A 66 14.55 14.07 -1.26
CA PHE A 66 15.26 13.42 -2.36
C PHE A 66 15.39 14.29 -3.58
N LYS A 67 14.81 15.50 -3.58
CA LYS A 67 14.80 16.43 -4.70
C LYS A 67 14.28 15.78 -5.99
N LYS A 68 13.27 14.93 -5.84
CA LYS A 68 12.62 14.22 -6.93
C LYS A 68 11.16 14.60 -7.03
N SER A 69 10.72 14.87 -8.24
CA SER A 69 9.30 14.99 -8.55
C SER A 69 8.76 13.62 -8.90
N ILE A 70 7.53 13.34 -8.48
CA ILE A 70 6.90 12.05 -8.72
C ILE A 70 5.50 12.25 -9.32
N TYR A 71 5.03 11.24 -10.03
CA TYR A 71 3.65 11.15 -10.45
C TYR A 71 3.10 9.76 -10.18
N TYR A 72 1.82 9.71 -9.83
CA TYR A 72 1.16 8.49 -9.40
C TYR A 72 0.58 7.73 -10.59
N ILE A 73 0.62 6.40 -10.52
CA ILE A 73 0.17 5.53 -11.61
C ILE A 73 -1.10 4.80 -11.22
N ASP A 74 -1.03 3.94 -10.20
CA ASP A 74 -2.17 3.15 -9.74
C ASP A 74 -2.34 3.28 -8.24
N SER A 75 -3.56 3.08 -7.78
CA SER A 75 -3.89 2.98 -6.36
C SER A 75 -4.96 1.92 -6.14
N TRP A 76 -4.81 1.19 -5.05
CA TRP A 76 -5.74 0.13 -4.68
C TRP A 76 -5.86 0.03 -3.17
N GLY A 77 -7.00 -0.50 -2.74
CA GLY A 77 -7.20 -0.88 -1.35
C GLY A 77 -7.04 -2.38 -1.18
N THR A 78 -6.48 -2.79 -0.08
CA THR A 78 -6.36 -4.20 0.29
C THR A 78 -7.11 -4.46 1.59
N VAL A 79 -7.94 -5.49 1.59
CA VAL A 79 -8.68 -5.94 2.76
C VAL A 79 -8.11 -7.28 3.21
N VAL A 80 -7.72 -7.35 4.47
CA VAL A 80 -7.22 -8.60 5.08
C VAL A 80 -8.22 -9.05 6.13
N TYR A 81 -8.92 -10.14 5.84
CA TYR A 81 -9.94 -10.69 6.73
C TYR A 81 -9.29 -11.37 7.94
N PRO A 82 -10.02 -11.46 9.07
CA PRO A 82 -9.52 -12.19 10.23
C PRO A 82 -9.07 -13.60 9.87
N GLY A 83 -7.88 -13.96 10.30
CA GLY A 83 -7.30 -15.28 10.05
C GLY A 83 -6.69 -15.47 8.67
N GLN A 84 -6.75 -14.47 7.79
CA GLN A 84 -6.19 -14.54 6.43
C GLN A 84 -4.92 -13.73 6.29
N GLN A 85 -4.12 -14.08 5.30
CA GLN A 85 -3.01 -13.29 4.83
C GLN A 85 -3.15 -13.07 3.32
N THR A 86 -2.48 -12.07 2.79
CA THR A 86 -2.51 -11.84 1.35
C THR A 86 -1.62 -12.83 0.60
N MET A 87 -1.92 -13.04 -0.66
CA MET A 87 -0.99 -13.71 -1.57
C MET A 87 0.21 -12.81 -1.84
N ILE A 88 1.28 -13.39 -2.37
CA ILE A 88 2.45 -12.62 -2.81
C ILE A 88 2.04 -11.75 -3.99
N ARG A 89 2.35 -10.45 -3.87
CA ARG A 89 1.99 -9.42 -4.84
C ARG A 89 3.19 -9.03 -5.69
N ASP A 90 2.94 -8.86 -6.97
CA ASP A 90 3.91 -8.34 -7.92
C ASP A 90 3.27 -7.15 -8.64
N THR A 91 3.86 -5.97 -8.49
CA THR A 91 3.33 -4.74 -9.09
C THR A 91 3.93 -4.42 -10.46
N LEU A 92 4.86 -5.23 -10.95
CA LEU A 92 5.42 -5.05 -12.29
C LEU A 92 4.38 -5.39 -13.35
N ASN A 93 4.42 -4.63 -14.43
CA ASN A 93 3.59 -4.94 -15.59
C ASN A 93 4.16 -6.18 -16.29
N PRO A 94 3.38 -7.28 -16.42
CA PRO A 94 3.88 -8.51 -17.00
C PRO A 94 4.14 -8.42 -18.51
N ILE A 95 3.57 -7.41 -19.18
CA ILE A 95 3.69 -7.24 -20.63
C ILE A 95 4.92 -6.40 -20.99
N SER A 96 5.16 -5.34 -20.21
CA SER A 96 6.27 -4.42 -20.48
C SER A 96 6.78 -3.79 -19.21
N LEU A 97 8.08 -3.95 -18.96
CA LEU A 97 8.73 -3.32 -17.82
C LEU A 97 8.76 -1.79 -17.94
N ASP A 98 8.74 -1.27 -19.17
CA ASP A 98 8.71 0.17 -19.41
C ASP A 98 7.41 0.82 -18.93
N LEU A 99 6.33 0.04 -18.82
CA LEU A 99 5.05 0.49 -18.31
C LEU A 99 4.89 0.27 -16.80
N SER A 100 5.89 -0.32 -16.16
CA SER A 100 5.86 -0.57 -14.72
C SER A 100 6.27 0.66 -13.94
N ALA A 101 5.70 0.82 -12.75
CA ALA A 101 6.08 1.89 -11.85
C ALA A 101 7.48 1.65 -11.26
N ASP A 102 8.16 2.72 -10.91
CA ASP A 102 9.47 2.64 -10.26
C ASP A 102 9.36 2.17 -8.81
N TYR A 103 8.36 2.68 -8.10
CA TYR A 103 8.20 2.43 -6.67
C TYR A 103 6.78 2.09 -6.30
N THR A 104 6.67 1.25 -5.28
CA THR A 104 5.41 0.86 -4.65
C THR A 104 5.39 1.36 -3.21
N ILE A 105 4.23 1.84 -2.79
CA ILE A 105 4.00 2.27 -1.42
C ILE A 105 2.86 1.47 -0.84
N VAL A 106 3.04 0.99 0.38
CA VAL A 106 1.97 0.39 1.18
C VAL A 106 1.76 1.26 2.41
N TYR A 107 0.53 1.63 2.64
CA TYR A 107 0.12 2.51 3.72
C TYR A 107 -0.90 1.81 4.61
N GLY A 108 -0.70 1.87 5.93
CA GLY A 108 -1.63 1.35 6.91
C GLY A 108 -2.82 2.28 7.10
N VAL A 109 -4.00 1.84 6.70
CA VAL A 109 -5.23 2.64 6.81
C VAL A 109 -5.91 2.38 8.15
N ASP A 110 -6.27 1.14 8.40
CA ASP A 110 -6.93 0.74 9.64
C ASP A 110 -6.51 -0.68 9.99
N ILE A 111 -5.58 -0.77 10.91
CA ILE A 111 -4.91 -2.02 11.28
C ILE A 111 -5.19 -2.32 12.74
N HIS A 112 -5.65 -3.53 13.01
CA HIS A 112 -6.00 -4.02 14.33
C HIS A 112 -5.16 -5.24 14.70
N GLY A 113 -4.97 -5.42 16.00
CA GLY A 113 -4.21 -6.55 16.52
C GLY A 113 -2.71 -6.31 16.53
N LYS A 114 -1.99 -7.37 16.86
CA LYS A 114 -0.53 -7.37 16.97
C LYS A 114 0.08 -8.16 15.81
N GLU A 115 1.37 -7.93 15.58
CA GLU A 115 2.16 -8.69 14.61
C GLU A 115 1.65 -8.59 13.16
N ASN A 116 1.12 -7.43 12.80
CA ASN A 116 0.81 -7.14 11.41
C ASN A 116 2.09 -6.68 10.71
N ASN A 117 2.55 -7.47 9.76
CA ASN A 117 3.81 -7.21 9.09
C ASN A 117 3.63 -7.16 7.58
N LEU A 118 4.38 -6.26 6.96
CA LEU A 118 4.62 -6.27 5.52
C LEU A 118 5.91 -7.02 5.28
N VAL A 119 5.86 -8.06 4.45
CA VAL A 119 7.04 -8.83 4.09
C VAL A 119 7.39 -8.48 2.64
N ILE A 120 8.57 -7.90 2.46
CA ILE A 120 9.09 -7.52 1.14
C ILE A 120 10.12 -8.55 0.74
N LYS A 121 9.87 -9.20 -0.38
CA LYS A 121 10.77 -10.22 -0.94
C LYS A 121 11.60 -9.62 -2.05
N TYR A 122 12.91 -9.82 -1.96
CA TYR A 122 13.83 -9.38 -3.00
C TYR A 122 14.92 -10.42 -3.21
N ASP A 123 15.36 -10.53 -4.43
CA ASP A 123 16.43 -11.46 -4.80
C ASP A 123 17.73 -10.70 -4.94
N GLN A 124 18.70 -11.00 -4.08
CA GLN A 124 20.04 -10.41 -4.19
C GLN A 124 20.96 -11.22 -5.12
N ASN A 125 20.71 -12.50 -5.21
CA ASN A 125 21.46 -13.37 -6.12
C ASN A 125 20.66 -14.65 -6.39
N ARG A 126 21.18 -15.49 -7.26
CA ARG A 126 20.52 -16.73 -7.69
C ARG A 126 20.31 -17.76 -6.57
N ARG A 127 20.96 -17.61 -5.43
CA ARG A 127 21.00 -18.64 -4.39
C ARG A 127 20.15 -18.34 -3.18
N ALA A 128 19.82 -17.09 -2.94
CA ALA A 128 19.13 -16.71 -1.72
C ALA A 128 18.16 -15.56 -1.97
N GLY A 129 16.87 -15.89 -1.94
CA GLY A 129 15.85 -14.90 -1.73
C GLY A 129 15.97 -14.35 -0.32
N ARG A 130 15.83 -13.05 -0.16
CA ARG A 130 15.81 -12.39 1.14
C ARG A 130 14.46 -11.73 1.35
N SER A 131 14.15 -11.54 2.62
CA SER A 131 12.90 -10.88 2.99
C SER A 131 13.17 -9.84 4.06
N TRP A 132 12.50 -8.71 3.94
CA TRP A 132 12.39 -7.73 5.01
C TRP A 132 11.03 -7.88 5.66
N VAL A 133 11.02 -8.03 6.97
CA VAL A 133 9.78 -8.06 7.75
C VAL A 133 9.65 -6.70 8.43
N ILE A 134 8.63 -5.95 8.03
CA ILE A 134 8.42 -4.58 8.48
C ILE A 134 7.11 -4.51 9.23
N PRO A 135 7.13 -4.21 10.53
CA PRO A 135 5.90 -4.02 11.29
C PRO A 135 5.06 -2.89 10.71
N MET A 136 3.81 -3.18 10.45
CA MET A 136 2.85 -2.18 9.95
C MET A 136 2.04 -1.59 11.09
N ASP A 137 1.67 -0.33 10.93
CA ASP A 137 0.87 0.42 11.87
C ASP A 137 0.03 1.44 11.12
N ASN A 138 -0.98 1.98 11.78
CA ASN A 138 -1.81 3.04 11.21
C ASN A 138 -0.98 4.27 10.88
N ASN A 139 -1.24 4.87 9.74
CA ASN A 139 -0.52 6.05 9.25
C ASN A 139 0.96 5.83 8.96
N LYS A 140 1.35 4.61 8.68
CA LYS A 140 2.73 4.27 8.34
C LYS A 140 2.85 3.99 6.84
N PHE A 141 3.78 4.68 6.19
CA PHE A 141 4.16 4.41 4.81
C PHE A 141 5.39 3.51 4.75
N VAL A 142 5.36 2.56 3.85
CA VAL A 142 6.53 1.77 3.47
C VAL A 142 6.69 1.91 1.97
N MET A 143 7.85 2.38 1.54
CA MET A 143 8.18 2.56 0.12
C MET A 143 9.30 1.60 -0.27
N PHE A 144 9.12 0.92 -1.38
CA PHE A 144 10.11 -0.02 -1.89
C PHE A 144 10.08 -0.05 -3.42
N PRO A 145 11.18 -0.48 -4.06
CA PRO A 145 11.21 -0.61 -5.52
C PRO A 145 10.15 -1.63 -5.99
N SER A 146 9.48 -1.32 -7.10
CA SER A 146 8.44 -2.18 -7.65
C SER A 146 8.95 -3.52 -8.17
N THR A 147 10.26 -3.69 -8.28
CA THR A 147 10.88 -4.98 -8.57
C THR A 147 10.77 -5.99 -7.43
N CYS A 148 10.51 -5.51 -6.23
CA CYS A 148 10.29 -6.36 -5.07
C CYS A 148 8.85 -6.85 -5.03
N LYS A 149 8.67 -8.11 -4.67
CA LYS A 149 7.36 -8.68 -4.37
C LYS A 149 7.06 -8.48 -2.89
N TYR A 150 5.80 -8.51 -2.52
CA TYR A 150 5.42 -8.35 -1.13
C TYR A 150 4.16 -9.12 -0.78
N TYR A 151 3.96 -9.33 0.50
CA TYR A 151 2.68 -9.78 1.04
C TYR A 151 2.48 -9.23 2.45
N ILE A 152 1.24 -9.25 2.91
CA ILE A 152 0.86 -8.83 4.26
C ILE A 152 0.56 -10.08 5.05
N THR A 153 1.10 -10.16 6.26
CA THR A 153 0.97 -11.34 7.12
C THR A 153 -0.45 -11.51 7.65
N LYS A 154 -0.68 -12.66 8.25
CA LYS A 154 -1.99 -13.06 8.76
C LYS A 154 -2.56 -12.05 9.74
N ASN A 155 -3.82 -11.70 9.53
CA ASN A 155 -4.57 -10.85 10.45
C ASN A 155 -5.00 -11.69 11.67
N LEU A 156 -4.39 -11.43 12.80
CA LEU A 156 -4.67 -12.14 14.06
C LEU A 156 -5.78 -11.48 14.89
N SER A 157 -6.37 -10.40 14.38
CA SER A 157 -7.47 -9.72 15.04
C SER A 157 -8.83 -10.31 14.64
N ASN A 158 -9.89 -9.83 15.28
CA ASN A 158 -11.26 -10.21 14.96
C ASN A 158 -11.93 -9.26 13.97
N THR A 159 -11.21 -8.24 13.50
CA THR A 159 -11.72 -7.20 12.62
C THR A 159 -10.94 -7.17 11.30
N LEU A 160 -11.55 -6.57 10.29
CA LEU A 160 -10.88 -6.35 9.00
C LEU A 160 -9.71 -5.39 9.17
N ASN A 161 -8.59 -5.73 8.54
CA ASN A 161 -7.49 -4.78 8.36
C ASN A 161 -7.53 -4.22 6.94
N THR A 162 -7.34 -2.92 6.83
CA THR A 162 -7.33 -2.25 5.53
C THR A 162 -6.00 -1.54 5.30
N TYR A 163 -5.49 -1.73 4.10
CA TYR A 163 -4.26 -1.12 3.62
C TYR A 163 -4.52 -0.40 2.31
N LEU A 164 -3.70 0.58 2.03
CA LEU A 164 -3.69 1.28 0.75
C LEU A 164 -2.36 1.00 0.07
N GLY A 165 -2.43 0.61 -1.20
CA GLY A 165 -1.26 0.49 -2.04
C GLY A 165 -1.33 1.50 -3.17
N PHE A 166 -0.21 2.05 -3.56
CA PHE A 166 -0.12 2.87 -4.76
C PHE A 166 1.29 2.89 -5.31
N THR A 167 1.39 3.20 -6.59
CA THR A 167 2.65 3.20 -7.30
C THR A 167 2.92 4.58 -7.90
N PHE A 168 4.20 4.89 -8.08
CA PHE A 168 4.60 6.14 -8.69
C PHE A 168 5.89 5.97 -9.50
N ASN A 169 6.10 6.92 -10.41
CA ASN A 169 7.35 7.07 -11.15
C ASN A 169 7.99 8.41 -10.82
N TYR A 170 9.30 8.48 -10.98
CA TYR A 170 9.98 9.76 -10.99
C TYR A 170 9.72 10.49 -12.31
N THR A 171 9.59 11.79 -12.22
CA THR A 171 9.69 12.67 -13.38
C THR A 171 11.15 13.13 -13.50
N GLU A 172 11.63 13.13 -14.68
CA GLU A 172 12.94 13.71 -14.95
C GLU A 172 12.89 15.23 -15.06
#